data_b1c4427d57e8352bb13cbde429bfd8d0
#
_entry.id   b1c4427d57e8352bb13cbde429bfd8d0
#
_cell.length_a   1.000
_cell.length_b   1.000
_cell.length_c   1.000
_cell.angle_alpha   90.00
_cell.angle_beta   90.00
_cell.angle_gamma   90.00
#
_symmetry.space_group_name_H-M   'P 1'
#
loop_
_entity.id
_entity.type
_entity.pdbx_description
1 polymer ?
#
loop_
_entity_poly.entity_id
_entity_poly.type
_entity_poly.pdbx_seq_one_letter_code
_entity_poly.pdbx_strand_id
1 'polypeptide(L)' 'MKILVIGSGAREHALCYLISKSSLVSSIYAIPGNYGISQLAECEQIDQTDFEKIYDFCKSKMIELVIVGP' A
#
# COMPACT_ATOMS: atom_id res chain seq x y z
N MET A 1 -5.23 10.09 6.55
CA MET A 1 -3.86 9.57 6.45
C MET A 1 -3.73 8.73 5.20
N LYS A 2 -2.67 8.94 4.46
CA LYS A 2 -2.37 8.16 3.25
C LYS A 2 -1.33 7.09 3.59
N ILE A 3 -1.67 5.84 3.32
CA ILE A 3 -0.86 4.69 3.72
C ILE A 3 -0.42 3.89 2.49
N LEU A 4 0.83 3.48 2.47
CA LEU A 4 1.36 2.54 1.48
C LEU A 4 1.65 1.21 2.16
N VAL A 5 1.13 0.12 1.61
CA VAL A 5 1.41 -1.24 2.06
C VAL A 5 2.28 -1.92 0.99
N ILE A 6 3.45 -2.40 1.40
CA ILE A 6 4.36 -3.11 0.49
C ILE A 6 4.20 -4.60 0.72
N GLY A 7 3.77 -5.29 -0.32
CA GLY A 7 3.54 -6.73 -0.27
C GLY A 7 2.42 -7.15 -1.20
N SER A 8 2.24 -8.46 -1.35
CA SER A 8 1.27 -9.03 -2.29
C SER A 8 0.56 -10.27 -1.75
N GLY A 9 0.76 -10.61 -0.50
CA GLY A 9 0.23 -11.83 0.09
C GLY A 9 -1.08 -11.64 0.83
N ALA A 10 -1.56 -12.74 1.41
CA ALA A 10 -2.82 -12.75 2.16
C ALA A 10 -2.75 -11.87 3.41
N ARG A 11 -1.57 -11.74 4.03
CA ARG A 11 -1.38 -10.87 5.19
C ARG A 11 -1.62 -9.41 4.84
N GLU A 12 -1.07 -8.99 3.70
CA GLU A 12 -1.20 -7.61 3.23
C GLU A 12 -2.64 -7.33 2.82
N HIS A 13 -3.32 -8.34 2.26
CA HIS A 13 -4.74 -8.21 1.95
C HIS A 13 -5.57 -8.02 3.23
N ALA A 14 -5.32 -8.85 4.24
CA ALA A 14 -6.02 -8.75 5.53
C ALA A 14 -5.74 -7.41 6.20
N LEU A 15 -4.49 -6.94 6.14
CA LEU A 15 -4.11 -5.65 6.69
C LEU A 15 -4.83 -4.50 5.99
N CYS A 16 -4.86 -4.52 4.66
CA CYS A 16 -5.59 -3.50 3.89
C CYS A 16 -7.08 -3.47 4.27
N TYR A 17 -7.67 -4.64 4.46
CA TYR A 17 -9.05 -4.72 4.88
C TYR A 17 -9.28 -4.04 6.24
N LEU A 18 -8.40 -4.34 7.21
CA LEU A 18 -8.52 -3.76 8.55
C LEU A 18 -8.32 -2.24 8.53
N ILE A 19 -7.29 -1.76 7.85
CA ILE A 19 -7.03 -0.32 7.84
C ILE A 19 -8.06 0.44 7.02
N SER A 20 -8.73 -0.21 6.05
CA SER A 20 -9.80 0.43 5.27
C SER A 20 -11.00 0.80 6.13
N LYS A 21 -11.13 0.17 7.30
CA LYS A 21 -12.22 0.45 8.24
C LYS A 21 -11.96 1.67 9.11
N SER A 22 -10.74 2.18 9.13
CA SER A 22 -10.38 3.32 9.98
C SER A 22 -10.80 4.64 9.34
N SER A 23 -11.48 5.47 10.12
CA SER A 23 -11.86 6.82 9.67
C SER A 23 -10.65 7.75 9.50
N LEU A 24 -9.50 7.36 10.04
CA LEU A 24 -8.27 8.14 9.93
C LEU A 24 -7.56 7.92 8.60
N VAL A 25 -7.94 6.87 7.87
CA VAL A 25 -7.30 6.52 6.59
C VAL A 25 -8.10 7.14 5.45
N SER A 26 -7.43 7.98 4.67
CA SER A 26 -8.06 8.62 3.50
C SER A 26 -7.77 7.88 2.21
N SER A 27 -6.61 7.27 2.09
CA SER A 27 -6.22 6.52 0.89
C SER A 27 -5.27 5.39 1.26
N ILE A 28 -5.42 4.26 0.57
CA ILE A 28 -4.54 3.11 0.73
C ILE A 28 -3.94 2.79 -0.64
N TYR A 29 -2.62 2.65 -0.68
CA TYR A 29 -1.89 2.22 -1.86
C TYR A 29 -1.18 0.92 -1.53
N ALA A 30 -0.95 0.07 -2.52
CA ALA A 30 -0.21 -1.18 -2.33
C ALA A 30 0.78 -1.39 -3.47
N ILE A 31 1.96 -1.89 -3.14
CA ILE A 31 3.02 -2.19 -4.08
C ILE A 31 3.54 -3.60 -3.80
N PRO A 32 3.44 -4.54 -4.72
CA PRO A 32 2.66 -4.48 -5.96
C PRO A 32 1.19 -4.77 -5.73
N GLY A 33 0.81 -5.31 -4.56
CA GLY A 33 -0.54 -5.71 -4.28
C GLY A 33 -0.95 -7.00 -5.00
N ASN A 34 -2.24 -7.30 -4.98
CA ASN A 34 -2.82 -8.41 -5.71
C ASN A 34 -4.28 -8.06 -6.05
N TYR A 35 -4.99 -8.97 -6.70
CA TYR A 35 -6.36 -8.69 -7.12
C TYR A 35 -7.28 -8.37 -5.93
N GLY A 36 -7.20 -9.17 -4.84
CA GLY A 36 -8.01 -8.92 -3.64
C GLY A 36 -7.70 -7.56 -3.02
N ILE A 37 -6.41 -7.22 -2.94
CA ILE A 37 -5.98 -5.91 -2.43
C ILE A 37 -6.51 -4.78 -3.31
N SER A 38 -6.57 -5.00 -4.63
CA SER A 38 -7.04 -3.97 -5.56
C SER A 38 -8.50 -3.57 -5.34
N GLN A 39 -9.26 -4.36 -4.61
CA GLN A 39 -10.62 -4.03 -4.24
C GLN A 39 -10.68 -3.03 -3.08
N LEU A 40 -9.57 -2.86 -2.36
CA LEU A 40 -9.48 -2.04 -1.14
C LEU A 40 -8.48 -0.90 -1.27
N ALA A 41 -7.54 -1.03 -2.19
CA ALA A 41 -6.40 -0.12 -2.31
C ALA A 41 -6.06 0.09 -3.78
N GLU A 42 -5.38 1.19 -4.06
CA GLU A 42 -4.84 1.44 -5.38
C GLU A 42 -3.49 0.73 -5.49
N CYS A 43 -3.41 -0.28 -6.36
CA CYS A 43 -2.20 -1.06 -6.55
C CYS A 43 -1.32 -0.44 -7.63
N GLU A 44 -0.01 -0.40 -7.36
CA GLU A 44 0.97 0.14 -8.29
C GLU A 44 2.00 -0.94 -8.61
N GLN A 45 2.28 -1.13 -9.89
CA GLN A 45 3.20 -2.18 -10.33
C GLN A 45 4.64 -1.69 -10.28
N ILE A 46 5.16 -1.57 -9.08
CA ILE A 46 6.55 -1.22 -8.81
C ILE A 46 7.21 -2.41 -8.12
N ASP A 47 8.42 -2.76 -8.55
CA ASP A 47 9.18 -3.83 -7.92
C ASP A 47 9.48 -3.46 -6.47
N GLN A 48 9.23 -4.38 -5.54
CA GLN A 48 9.42 -4.16 -4.11
C GLN A 48 10.86 -3.84 -3.73
N THR A 49 11.82 -4.18 -4.59
CA THR A 49 13.25 -3.92 -4.37
C THR A 49 13.71 -2.62 -5.03
N ASP A 50 12.86 -1.97 -5.79
CA ASP A 50 13.19 -0.70 -6.45
C ASP A 50 12.89 0.46 -5.49
N PHE A 51 13.82 0.67 -4.56
CA PHE A 51 13.61 1.66 -3.49
C PHE A 51 13.53 3.08 -4.00
N GLU A 52 14.22 3.39 -5.10
CA GLU A 52 14.17 4.72 -5.68
C GLU A 52 12.78 5.05 -6.22
N LYS A 53 12.18 4.11 -6.95
CA LYS A 53 10.81 4.29 -7.46
C LYS A 53 9.79 4.35 -6.34
N ILE A 54 9.98 3.55 -5.29
CA ILE A 54 9.09 3.57 -4.13
C ILE A 54 9.19 4.92 -3.43
N TYR A 55 10.40 5.44 -3.26
CA TYR A 55 10.60 6.74 -2.65
C TYR A 55 9.90 7.85 -3.45
N ASP A 56 10.09 7.84 -4.77
CA ASP A 56 9.45 8.83 -5.64
C ASP A 56 7.93 8.72 -5.58
N PHE A 57 7.40 7.49 -5.53
CA PHE A 57 5.97 7.26 -5.38
C PHE A 57 5.45 7.84 -4.08
N CYS A 58 6.16 7.57 -2.97
CA CYS A 58 5.76 8.09 -1.66
C CYS A 58 5.73 9.61 -1.63
N LYS A 59 6.70 10.25 -2.28
CA LYS A 59 6.73 11.71 -2.35
C LYS A 59 5.58 12.26 -3.20
N SER A 60 5.36 11.67 -4.37
CA SER A 60 4.33 12.16 -5.29
C SER A 60 2.92 11.98 -4.73
N LYS A 61 2.68 10.92 -3.97
CA LYS A 61 1.38 10.65 -3.37
C LYS A 61 1.24 11.20 -1.95
N MET A 62 2.31 11.79 -1.42
CA MET A 62 2.32 12.33 -0.06
C MET A 62 1.97 11.28 0.98
N ILE A 63 2.61 10.11 0.86
CA ILE A 63 2.40 9.00 1.78
C ILE A 63 2.90 9.36 3.17
N GLU A 64 2.10 9.08 4.18
CA GLU A 64 2.39 9.41 5.57
C GLU A 64 2.88 8.22 6.39
N LEU A 65 2.53 7.01 5.96
CA LEU A 65 2.93 5.78 6.65
C LEU A 65 3.17 4.68 5.63
N VAL A 66 4.30 3.99 5.78
CA VAL A 66 4.63 2.83 4.94
C VAL A 66 4.67 1.60 5.83
N ILE A 67 3.92 0.57 5.44
CA ILE A 67 3.90 -0.70 6.15
C ILE A 67 4.49 -1.75 5.21
N VAL A 68 5.57 -2.40 5.66
CA VAL A 68 6.25 -3.41 4.85
C VAL A 68 5.83 -4.79 5.33
N GLY A 69 5.28 -5.58 4.43
CA GLY A 69 4.94 -6.97 4.71
C GLY A 69 6.20 -7.82 4.81
N PRO A 70 6.16 -8.95 5.54
CA PRO A 70 7.31 -9.85 5.68
C PRO A 70 7.63 -10.57 4.38
#